data_bdbf60c770e0110f46c0b35652733833
#
_entry.id   bdbf60c770e0110f46c0b35652733833
#
_cell.length_a   1.000
_cell.length_b   1.000
_cell.length_c   1.000
_cell.angle_alpha   90.00
_cell.angle_beta   90.00
_cell.angle_gamma   90.00
#
_symmetry.space_group_name_H-M   'P 1'
#
loop_
_entity.id
_entity.type
_entity.pdbx_description
1 polymer ?
#
loop_
_entity_poly.entity_id
_entity_poly.type
_entity_poly.pdbx_seq_one_letter_code
_entity_poly.pdbx_strand_id
1 'polypeptide(L)'
;MKRYTIPLCLSLIAVFLVLSHTPAVSEEIKLLRMATTTSTDNTGLLDYLKPFFKQETGIEVQWVSTGTGQALKLGENCDADVLLVHAPETEKKFVAAGFGINRREVMYNDFIIIGPATDPAGVKGKNVRDALTAIQNKQGLFISRGDKSGTHITEMELWKGSGLAVPDKDAWYVQAGQGMLATIQMAAERSGYTLTDRGTYIKYEDTQKGNPTLKILVEGDDLLKNLYSVIEVNPAKCGNVKSDLAKAFSDWMALSSTQKRITDFTLSGKQLFFIPTK
;
A
#
# COMPACT_ATOMS: atom_id res chain seq x y z
N MET A 1 -15.86 -87.91 55.54
CA MET A 1 -16.21 -86.98 54.48
C MET A 1 -15.30 -85.72 54.54
N LYS A 2 -14.24 -85.65 53.71
CA LYS A 2 -13.28 -84.57 53.71
C LYS A 2 -13.67 -83.61 52.59
N ARG A 3 -13.98 -82.35 52.87
CA ARG A 3 -14.26 -81.25 51.91
C ARG A 3 -12.92 -80.61 51.56
N TYR A 4 -12.58 -80.63 50.22
CA TYR A 4 -11.46 -79.88 49.72
C TYR A 4 -11.97 -78.50 49.19
N THR A 5 -11.45 -77.44 49.75
CA THR A 5 -11.66 -76.10 49.33
C THR A 5 -10.50 -75.71 48.32
N ILE A 6 -10.85 -75.33 47.14
CA ILE A 6 -9.91 -74.85 46.11
C ILE A 6 -9.81 -73.33 46.25
N PRO A 7 -8.64 -72.73 46.35
CA PRO A 7 -8.48 -71.27 46.33
C PRO A 7 -8.50 -70.78 44.88
N LEU A 8 -9.38 -69.81 44.58
CA LEU A 8 -9.50 -69.07 43.34
C LEU A 8 -8.39 -67.99 43.31
N CYS A 9 -7.31 -68.23 42.50
CA CYS A 9 -6.34 -67.19 42.23
C CYS A 9 -6.87 -66.21 41.19
N LEU A 10 -7.22 -64.99 41.62
CA LEU A 10 -7.49 -63.84 40.75
C LEU A 10 -6.17 -63.24 40.25
N SER A 11 -5.81 -63.50 39.01
CA SER A 11 -4.72 -62.81 38.36
C SER A 11 -5.18 -61.45 37.86
N LEU A 12 -4.77 -60.35 38.53
CA LEU A 12 -4.94 -58.99 38.04
C LEU A 12 -3.91 -58.73 36.91
N ILE A 13 -4.41 -58.64 35.69
CA ILE A 13 -3.60 -58.15 34.54
C ILE A 13 -3.69 -56.61 34.56
N ALA A 14 -2.63 -55.97 35.02
CA ALA A 14 -2.45 -54.52 34.93
C ALA A 14 -2.07 -54.14 33.47
N VAL A 15 -3.01 -53.65 32.70
CA VAL A 15 -2.74 -53.07 31.36
C VAL A 15 -2.10 -51.69 31.58
N PHE A 16 -0.80 -51.58 31.39
CA PHE A 16 -0.09 -50.30 31.31
C PHE A 16 -0.39 -49.65 29.99
N LEU A 17 -1.32 -48.68 29.95
CA LEU A 17 -1.49 -47.78 28.84
C LEU A 17 -0.29 -46.81 28.79
N VAL A 18 0.70 -47.08 27.95
CA VAL A 18 1.77 -46.13 27.62
C VAL A 18 1.16 -45.02 26.75
N LEU A 19 0.76 -43.92 27.38
CA LEU A 19 0.43 -42.68 26.67
C LEU A 19 1.72 -42.14 26.06
N SER A 20 1.96 -42.43 24.78
CA SER A 20 3.00 -41.80 23.98
C SER A 20 2.64 -40.32 23.84
N HIS A 21 3.22 -39.48 24.68
CA HIS A 21 3.24 -38.04 24.50
C HIS A 21 4.18 -37.74 23.35
N THR A 22 3.64 -37.59 22.16
CA THR A 22 4.37 -36.91 21.07
C THR A 22 4.54 -35.45 21.51
N PRO A 23 5.78 -34.93 21.64
CA PRO A 23 5.96 -33.53 21.89
C PRO A 23 5.32 -32.75 20.74
N ALA A 24 4.34 -31.90 21.05
CA ALA A 24 3.86 -30.94 20.10
C ALA A 24 5.05 -30.00 19.80
N VAL A 25 5.66 -30.21 18.64
CA VAL A 25 6.66 -29.25 18.11
C VAL A 25 5.87 -27.96 17.89
N SER A 26 6.04 -27.00 18.76
CA SER A 26 5.57 -25.65 18.53
C SER A 26 6.29 -25.13 17.30
N GLU A 27 5.60 -25.09 16.16
CA GLU A 27 6.14 -24.53 14.94
C GLU A 27 6.46 -23.05 15.20
N GLU A 28 7.74 -22.69 15.15
CA GLU A 28 8.18 -21.32 15.38
C GLU A 28 7.54 -20.43 14.33
N ILE A 29 6.74 -19.44 14.77
CA ILE A 29 6.04 -18.52 13.88
C ILE A 29 7.09 -17.71 13.12
N LYS A 30 7.18 -17.95 11.81
CA LYS A 30 8.03 -17.16 10.91
C LYS A 30 7.41 -15.77 10.73
N LEU A 31 7.88 -14.80 11.48
CA LEU A 31 7.36 -13.44 11.49
C LEU A 31 8.22 -12.52 10.62
N LEU A 32 7.63 -11.93 9.58
CA LEU A 32 8.22 -10.90 8.70
C LEU A 32 7.78 -9.52 9.17
N ARG A 33 8.74 -8.61 9.38
CA ARG A 33 8.48 -7.20 9.71
C ARG A 33 8.51 -6.36 8.44
N MET A 34 7.41 -5.69 8.13
CA MET A 34 7.31 -4.82 6.96
C MET A 34 7.09 -3.37 7.39
N ALA A 35 7.72 -2.42 6.69
CA ALA A 35 7.33 -1.02 6.77
C ALA A 35 6.65 -0.60 5.46
N THR A 36 5.55 0.13 5.58
CA THR A 36 4.73 0.59 4.46
C THR A 36 4.18 2.00 4.69
N THR A 37 3.35 2.48 3.79
CA THR A 37 2.75 3.81 3.92
C THR A 37 1.31 3.75 4.44
N THR A 38 0.89 4.82 5.13
CA THR A 38 -0.49 4.95 5.61
C THR A 38 -1.50 4.95 4.46
N SER A 39 -1.13 5.47 3.29
CA SER A 39 -1.99 5.41 2.10
C SER A 39 -2.17 3.97 1.61
N THR A 40 -1.12 3.15 1.62
CA THR A 40 -1.19 1.72 1.27
C THR A 40 -2.09 0.96 2.26
N ASP A 41 -1.82 1.11 3.55
CA ASP A 41 -2.54 0.48 4.65
C ASP A 41 -4.05 0.79 4.59
N ASN A 42 -4.38 2.06 4.42
CA ASN A 42 -5.77 2.54 4.34
C ASN A 42 -6.59 1.99 3.16
N THR A 43 -5.96 1.37 2.16
CA THR A 43 -6.69 0.71 1.06
C THR A 43 -7.35 -0.59 1.52
N GLY A 44 -6.80 -1.27 2.54
CA GLY A 44 -7.20 -2.61 2.97
C GLY A 44 -6.59 -3.73 2.13
N LEU A 45 -5.74 -3.42 1.13
CA LEU A 45 -5.10 -4.44 0.28
C LEU A 45 -4.25 -5.41 1.10
N LEU A 46 -3.49 -4.90 2.08
CA LEU A 46 -2.62 -5.73 2.91
C LEU A 46 -3.41 -6.70 3.79
N ASP A 47 -4.51 -6.26 4.37
CA ASP A 47 -5.42 -7.12 5.13
C ASP A 47 -6.05 -8.20 4.24
N TYR A 48 -6.38 -7.85 3.00
CA TYR A 48 -6.89 -8.81 2.01
C TYR A 48 -5.82 -9.84 1.60
N LEU A 49 -4.56 -9.44 1.41
CA LEU A 49 -3.48 -10.32 0.94
C LEU A 49 -2.86 -11.19 2.06
N LYS A 50 -2.82 -10.68 3.29
CA LYS A 50 -2.17 -11.33 4.46
C LYS A 50 -2.57 -12.80 4.67
N PRO A 51 -3.86 -13.18 4.66
CA PRO A 51 -4.25 -14.58 4.88
C PRO A 51 -3.74 -15.51 3.77
N PHE A 52 -3.71 -15.07 2.53
CA PHE A 52 -3.18 -15.88 1.42
C PHE A 52 -1.68 -16.08 1.55
N PHE A 53 -0.93 -15.02 1.88
CA PHE A 53 0.51 -15.12 2.10
C PHE A 53 0.83 -16.11 3.22
N LYS A 54 0.15 -15.99 4.36
CA LYS A 54 0.32 -16.91 5.50
C LYS A 54 -0.02 -18.36 5.12
N GLN A 55 -1.12 -18.58 4.40
CA GLN A 55 -1.54 -19.92 3.95
C GLN A 55 -0.54 -20.57 3.01
N GLU A 56 0.02 -19.80 2.06
CA GLU A 56 0.87 -20.32 1.00
C GLU A 56 2.34 -20.46 1.43
N THR A 57 2.78 -19.70 2.43
CA THR A 57 4.21 -19.68 2.83
C THR A 57 4.48 -20.08 4.27
N GLY A 58 3.46 -20.15 5.13
CA GLY A 58 3.61 -20.32 6.57
C GLY A 58 4.21 -19.09 7.28
N ILE A 59 4.41 -17.96 6.56
CA ILE A 59 5.01 -16.74 7.09
C ILE A 59 3.89 -15.77 7.51
N GLU A 60 3.98 -15.24 8.72
CA GLU A 60 3.13 -14.16 9.17
C GLU A 60 3.79 -12.81 8.89
N VAL A 61 3.07 -11.90 8.23
CA VAL A 61 3.54 -10.54 8.02
C VAL A 61 2.87 -9.59 9.01
N GLN A 62 3.69 -8.77 9.66
CA GLN A 62 3.25 -7.63 10.46
C GLN A 62 3.86 -6.36 9.89
N TRP A 63 3.11 -5.27 9.90
CA TRP A 63 3.60 -4.01 9.32
C TRP A 63 3.36 -2.83 10.22
N VAL A 64 4.25 -1.84 10.03
CA VAL A 64 4.09 -0.48 10.53
C VAL A 64 3.78 0.42 9.34
N SER A 65 2.68 1.17 9.42
CA SER A 65 2.29 2.13 8.40
C SER A 65 2.63 3.57 8.84
N THR A 66 3.35 4.30 7.96
CA THR A 66 3.81 5.66 8.24
C THR A 66 3.99 6.44 6.93
N GLY A 67 4.64 7.61 6.94
CA GLY A 67 5.05 8.28 5.69
C GLY A 67 6.23 7.58 5.02
N THR A 68 6.37 7.69 3.68
CA THR A 68 7.43 7.00 2.92
C THR A 68 8.82 7.25 3.49
N GLY A 69 9.17 8.50 3.83
CA GLY A 69 10.48 8.82 4.39
C GLY A 69 10.76 8.09 5.71
N GLN A 70 9.75 7.99 6.57
CA GLN A 70 9.86 7.26 7.83
C GLN A 70 9.91 5.74 7.61
N ALA A 71 9.15 5.21 6.65
CA ALA A 71 9.20 3.79 6.28
C ALA A 71 10.61 3.40 5.81
N LEU A 72 11.22 4.20 4.94
CA LEU A 72 12.61 4.02 4.51
C LEU A 72 13.59 4.11 5.70
N LYS A 73 13.34 5.03 6.63
CA LYS A 73 14.17 5.17 7.84
C LYS A 73 14.12 3.93 8.74
N LEU A 74 12.95 3.28 8.86
CA LEU A 74 12.85 1.98 9.55
C LEU A 74 13.72 0.91 8.88
N GLY A 75 13.79 0.89 7.54
CA GLY A 75 14.71 0.03 6.80
C GLY A 75 16.18 0.37 7.06
N GLU A 76 16.55 1.66 7.05
CA GLU A 76 17.92 2.11 7.37
C GLU A 76 18.36 1.72 8.78
N ASN A 77 17.44 1.78 9.74
CA ASN A 77 17.67 1.43 11.14
C ASN A 77 17.60 -0.09 11.41
N CYS A 78 17.33 -0.92 10.40
CA CYS A 78 17.16 -2.37 10.53
C CYS A 78 15.94 -2.79 11.38
N ASP A 79 14.92 -1.92 11.48
CA ASP A 79 13.67 -2.17 12.21
C ASP A 79 12.61 -2.87 11.34
N ALA A 80 12.84 -2.94 10.03
CA ALA A 80 12.03 -3.70 9.08
C ALA A 80 12.91 -4.68 8.30
N ASP A 81 12.31 -5.77 7.83
CA ASP A 81 12.95 -6.78 6.98
C ASP A 81 12.68 -6.49 5.49
N VAL A 82 11.50 -5.91 5.21
CA VAL A 82 11.02 -5.58 3.85
C VAL A 82 10.24 -4.28 3.87
N LEU A 83 10.27 -3.57 2.76
CA LEU A 83 9.51 -2.34 2.54
C LEU A 83 8.51 -2.53 1.41
N LEU A 84 7.30 -1.97 1.54
CA LEU A 84 6.33 -1.80 0.45
C LEU A 84 5.96 -0.32 0.37
N VAL A 85 6.54 0.38 -0.58
CA VAL A 85 6.49 1.84 -0.69
C VAL A 85 6.25 2.29 -2.14
N HIS A 86 5.98 3.58 -2.36
CA HIS A 86 5.60 4.11 -3.67
C HIS A 86 6.17 5.53 -3.92
N ALA A 87 7.49 5.67 -3.78
CA ALA A 87 8.23 6.90 -4.10
C ALA A 87 9.53 6.55 -4.86
N PRO A 88 9.45 6.21 -6.15
CA PRO A 88 10.53 5.60 -6.92
C PRO A 88 11.88 6.32 -6.80
N GLU A 89 11.90 7.65 -6.83
CA GLU A 89 13.14 8.41 -6.76
C GLU A 89 13.84 8.30 -5.38
N THR A 90 13.05 8.27 -4.30
CA THR A 90 13.57 8.10 -2.94
C THR A 90 14.00 6.66 -2.70
N GLU A 91 13.25 5.70 -3.25
CA GLU A 91 13.56 4.27 -3.20
C GLU A 91 14.88 3.94 -3.91
N LYS A 92 15.08 4.49 -5.12
CA LYS A 92 16.35 4.34 -5.87
C LYS A 92 17.54 4.89 -5.07
N LYS A 93 17.39 6.03 -4.38
CA LYS A 93 18.43 6.59 -3.50
C LYS A 93 18.72 5.65 -2.32
N PHE A 94 17.70 5.09 -1.70
CA PHE A 94 17.83 4.12 -0.61
C PHE A 94 18.61 2.87 -1.05
N VAL A 95 18.29 2.33 -2.24
CA VAL A 95 19.01 1.20 -2.83
C VAL A 95 20.45 1.58 -3.20
N ALA A 96 20.67 2.73 -3.84
CA ALA A 96 22.00 3.22 -4.20
C ALA A 96 22.91 3.47 -2.98
N ALA A 97 22.33 3.86 -1.83
CA ALA A 97 23.03 3.98 -0.55
C ALA A 97 23.34 2.61 0.10
N GLY A 98 22.89 1.51 -0.50
CA GLY A 98 23.15 0.13 -0.07
C GLY A 98 22.26 -0.36 1.08
N PHE A 99 21.22 0.38 1.49
CA PHE A 99 20.30 -0.04 2.54
C PHE A 99 19.24 -1.03 2.06
N GLY A 100 18.90 -1.00 0.77
CA GLY A 100 17.95 -1.91 0.14
C GLY A 100 18.55 -2.68 -1.03
N ILE A 101 17.99 -3.85 -1.29
CA ILE A 101 18.33 -4.70 -2.45
C ILE A 101 17.04 -5.17 -3.12
N ASN A 102 17.17 -5.70 -4.33
CA ASN A 102 16.08 -6.37 -5.06
C ASN A 102 14.78 -5.54 -5.17
N ARG A 103 14.91 -4.21 -5.36
CA ARG A 103 13.74 -3.35 -5.61
C ARG A 103 12.96 -3.88 -6.81
N ARG A 104 11.68 -4.19 -6.60
CA ARG A 104 10.79 -4.75 -7.60
C ARG A 104 9.47 -4.00 -7.61
N GLU A 105 9.08 -3.44 -8.75
CA GLU A 105 7.75 -2.88 -8.94
C GLU A 105 6.74 -4.03 -9.03
N VAL A 106 5.68 -3.96 -8.21
CA VAL A 106 4.73 -5.06 -8.05
C VAL A 106 3.30 -4.69 -8.42
N MET A 107 2.96 -3.42 -8.35
CA MET A 107 1.64 -2.90 -8.69
C MET A 107 1.70 -1.38 -8.86
N TYR A 108 0.63 -0.80 -9.39
CA TYR A 108 0.41 0.63 -9.32
C TYR A 108 -1.08 0.92 -9.08
N ASN A 109 -1.36 2.06 -8.47
CA ASN A 109 -2.61 2.77 -8.61
C ASN A 109 -2.33 4.08 -9.34
N ASP A 110 -3.30 4.95 -9.47
CA ASP A 110 -3.10 6.21 -10.16
C ASP A 110 -3.51 7.40 -9.29
N PHE A 111 -2.89 8.52 -9.62
CA PHE A 111 -3.42 9.82 -9.30
C PHE A 111 -4.41 10.24 -10.39
N ILE A 112 -5.31 11.13 -10.03
CA ILE A 112 -6.31 11.72 -10.91
C ILE A 112 -6.43 13.21 -10.61
N ILE A 113 -6.76 14.03 -11.61
CA ILE A 113 -7.20 15.40 -11.36
C ILE A 113 -8.72 15.40 -11.40
N ILE A 114 -9.31 15.84 -10.29
CA ILE A 114 -10.75 16.00 -10.14
C ILE A 114 -11.11 17.49 -10.10
N GLY A 115 -12.33 17.79 -10.48
CA GLY A 115 -12.82 19.17 -10.50
C GLY A 115 -14.33 19.25 -10.71
N PRO A 116 -14.88 20.46 -10.76
CA PRO A 116 -16.31 20.66 -10.94
C PRO A 116 -16.79 20.10 -12.28
N ALA A 117 -18.01 19.55 -12.30
CA ALA A 117 -18.57 18.94 -13.52
C ALA A 117 -18.70 19.94 -14.70
N THR A 118 -18.76 21.23 -14.42
CA THR A 118 -18.79 22.32 -15.43
C THR A 118 -17.46 22.53 -16.13
N ASP A 119 -16.37 22.05 -15.54
CA ASP A 119 -15.00 22.11 -16.06
C ASP A 119 -14.62 23.47 -16.70
N PRO A 120 -14.62 24.58 -15.95
CA PRO A 120 -14.38 25.91 -16.50
C PRO A 120 -13.00 26.08 -17.17
N ALA A 121 -12.00 25.28 -16.77
CA ALA A 121 -10.68 25.30 -17.42
C ALA A 121 -10.61 24.41 -18.67
N GLY A 122 -11.61 23.52 -18.89
CA GLY A 122 -11.66 22.65 -20.06
C GLY A 122 -10.58 21.57 -20.05
N VAL A 123 -10.38 20.91 -18.89
CA VAL A 123 -9.29 19.92 -18.70
C VAL A 123 -9.72 18.49 -18.97
N LYS A 124 -11.02 18.22 -19.07
CA LYS A 124 -11.55 16.86 -19.22
C LYS A 124 -10.96 16.15 -20.44
N GLY A 125 -10.39 14.96 -20.20
CA GLY A 125 -9.82 14.12 -21.25
C GLY A 125 -8.47 14.60 -21.80
N LYS A 126 -7.86 15.63 -21.21
CA LYS A 126 -6.50 16.05 -21.55
C LYS A 126 -5.46 15.18 -20.84
N ASN A 127 -4.23 15.17 -21.36
CA ASN A 127 -3.08 14.70 -20.58
C ASN A 127 -2.78 15.70 -19.45
N VAL A 128 -1.96 15.28 -18.48
CA VAL A 128 -1.65 16.08 -17.29
C VAL A 128 -1.04 17.43 -17.62
N ARG A 129 -0.07 17.46 -18.54
CA ARG A 129 0.62 18.70 -18.94
C ARG A 129 -0.36 19.73 -19.48
N ASP A 130 -1.20 19.32 -20.44
CA ASP A 130 -2.17 20.21 -21.06
C ASP A 130 -3.26 20.64 -20.08
N ALA A 131 -3.64 19.77 -19.14
CA ALA A 131 -4.59 20.07 -18.10
C ALA A 131 -4.05 21.12 -17.11
N LEU A 132 -2.84 20.95 -16.59
CA LEU A 132 -2.21 21.90 -15.68
C LEU A 132 -1.98 23.26 -16.40
N THR A 133 -1.56 23.23 -17.66
CA THR A 133 -1.43 24.43 -18.48
C THR A 133 -2.77 25.15 -18.65
N ALA A 134 -3.86 24.42 -18.88
CA ALA A 134 -5.18 25.01 -19.02
C ALA A 134 -5.68 25.61 -17.69
N ILE A 135 -5.46 24.93 -16.55
CA ILE A 135 -5.79 25.44 -15.23
C ILE A 135 -5.03 26.75 -14.98
N GLN A 136 -3.73 26.79 -15.24
CA GLN A 136 -2.90 27.99 -15.05
C GLN A 136 -3.38 29.14 -15.92
N ASN A 137 -3.57 28.90 -17.23
CA ASN A 137 -3.97 29.94 -18.19
C ASN A 137 -5.35 30.55 -17.89
N LYS A 138 -6.26 29.75 -17.31
CA LYS A 138 -7.59 30.18 -16.90
C LYS A 138 -7.66 30.67 -15.46
N GLN A 139 -6.54 30.58 -14.72
CA GLN A 139 -6.49 30.82 -13.28
C GLN A 139 -7.58 30.03 -12.54
N GLY A 140 -7.82 28.78 -12.98
CA GLY A 140 -8.79 27.89 -12.39
C GLY A 140 -8.42 27.57 -10.95
N LEU A 141 -9.32 27.75 -10.01
CA LEU A 141 -9.04 27.51 -8.59
C LEU A 141 -8.51 26.09 -8.40
N PHE A 142 -7.28 25.97 -7.92
CA PHE A 142 -6.63 24.70 -7.63
C PHE A 142 -6.36 24.59 -6.12
N ILE A 143 -6.84 23.51 -5.53
CA ILE A 143 -6.60 23.21 -4.10
C ILE A 143 -5.51 22.18 -4.02
N SER A 144 -4.32 22.61 -3.62
CA SER A 144 -3.19 21.76 -3.34
C SER A 144 -3.30 21.17 -1.94
N ARG A 145 -2.80 19.96 -1.78
CA ARG A 145 -2.68 19.36 -0.45
C ARG A 145 -1.76 20.15 0.49
N GLY A 146 -0.65 20.69 -0.02
CA GLY A 146 0.19 21.68 0.67
C GLY A 146 0.88 21.21 1.96
N ASP A 147 0.97 19.89 2.23
CA ASP A 147 1.39 19.32 3.52
C ASP A 147 2.70 18.50 3.45
N LYS A 148 3.40 18.55 2.33
CA LYS A 148 4.63 17.78 2.05
C LYS A 148 4.44 16.25 2.04
N SER A 149 3.21 15.77 1.90
CA SER A 149 2.88 14.35 1.70
C SER A 149 3.34 13.86 0.32
N GLY A 150 3.26 12.55 0.10
CA GLY A 150 3.53 11.95 -1.21
C GLY A 150 2.70 12.57 -2.33
N THR A 151 1.39 12.79 -2.12
CA THR A 151 0.51 13.47 -3.09
C THR A 151 0.98 14.89 -3.39
N HIS A 152 1.38 15.67 -2.37
CA HIS A 152 1.90 17.02 -2.58
C HIS A 152 3.24 17.01 -3.33
N ILE A 153 4.12 16.06 -3.04
CA ILE A 153 5.39 15.92 -3.76
C ILE A 153 5.12 15.59 -5.24
N THR A 154 4.25 14.62 -5.51
CA THR A 154 3.84 14.28 -6.89
C THR A 154 3.23 15.47 -7.60
N GLU A 155 2.36 16.24 -6.96
CA GLU A 155 1.79 17.46 -7.53
C GLU A 155 2.88 18.46 -7.95
N MET A 156 3.87 18.71 -7.07
CA MET A 156 5.01 19.59 -7.39
C MET A 156 5.83 19.08 -8.57
N GLU A 157 6.02 17.77 -8.67
CA GLU A 157 6.72 17.13 -9.79
C GLU A 157 5.93 17.26 -11.09
N LEU A 158 4.61 17.11 -11.05
CA LEU A 158 3.74 17.27 -12.22
C LEU A 158 3.74 18.71 -12.76
N TRP A 159 3.67 19.74 -11.89
CA TRP A 159 3.82 21.15 -12.30
C TRP A 159 5.15 21.37 -13.02
N LYS A 160 6.25 20.99 -12.40
CA LYS A 160 7.61 21.13 -12.97
C LYS A 160 7.80 20.30 -14.24
N GLY A 161 7.35 19.06 -14.26
CA GLY A 161 7.43 18.15 -15.40
C GLY A 161 6.60 18.63 -16.59
N SER A 162 5.58 19.44 -16.33
CA SER A 162 4.80 20.14 -17.35
C SER A 162 5.49 21.38 -17.92
N GLY A 163 6.67 21.74 -17.41
CA GLY A 163 7.38 22.95 -17.79
C GLY A 163 6.81 24.22 -17.17
N LEU A 164 6.01 24.08 -16.13
CA LEU A 164 5.34 25.17 -15.43
C LEU A 164 6.03 25.46 -14.09
N ALA A 165 6.06 26.73 -13.69
CA ALA A 165 6.40 27.06 -12.31
C ALA A 165 5.26 26.59 -11.38
N VAL A 166 5.63 26.13 -10.18
CA VAL A 166 4.63 25.85 -9.15
C VAL A 166 3.95 27.18 -8.77
N PRO A 167 2.61 27.26 -8.83
CA PRO A 167 1.90 28.53 -8.65
C PRO A 167 1.66 28.90 -7.18
N ASP A 168 2.65 28.66 -6.31
CA ASP A 168 2.55 28.77 -4.86
C ASP A 168 2.28 30.20 -4.34
N LYS A 169 2.42 31.21 -5.21
CA LYS A 169 2.17 32.63 -4.93
C LYS A 169 0.90 33.17 -5.56
N ASP A 170 0.22 32.36 -6.35
CA ASP A 170 -0.94 32.77 -7.10
C ASP A 170 -2.22 32.63 -6.28
N ALA A 171 -3.12 33.62 -6.33
CA ALA A 171 -4.35 33.62 -5.55
C ALA A 171 -5.32 32.48 -5.90
N TRP A 172 -5.22 31.92 -7.11
CA TRP A 172 -6.01 30.78 -7.56
C TRP A 172 -5.45 29.42 -7.11
N TYR A 173 -4.25 29.40 -6.51
CA TYR A 173 -3.62 28.20 -5.98
C TYR A 173 -3.65 28.24 -4.44
N VAL A 174 -4.41 27.36 -3.83
CA VAL A 174 -4.66 27.36 -2.39
C VAL A 174 -4.10 26.08 -1.77
N GLN A 175 -3.19 26.24 -0.82
CA GLN A 175 -2.64 25.13 -0.06
C GLN A 175 -3.56 24.81 1.13
N ALA A 176 -4.17 23.61 1.14
CA ALA A 176 -5.08 23.19 2.21
C ALA A 176 -4.35 22.91 3.54
N GLY A 177 -3.11 22.42 3.47
CA GLY A 177 -2.33 22.02 4.65
C GLY A 177 -2.95 20.87 5.44
N GLN A 178 -3.78 20.02 4.77
CA GLN A 178 -4.59 19.00 5.41
C GLN A 178 -4.49 17.65 4.67
N GLY A 179 -5.07 16.59 5.26
CA GLY A 179 -5.18 15.28 4.64
C GLY A 179 -6.05 15.30 3.36
N MET A 180 -5.87 14.28 2.50
CA MET A 180 -6.43 14.29 1.14
C MET A 180 -7.95 14.41 1.11
N LEU A 181 -8.68 13.70 1.98
CA LEU A 181 -10.14 13.78 2.01
C LEU A 181 -10.63 15.20 2.34
N ALA A 182 -10.00 15.88 3.31
CA ALA A 182 -10.32 17.27 3.65
C ALA A 182 -9.96 18.23 2.49
N THR A 183 -8.87 17.97 1.77
CA THR A 183 -8.50 18.72 0.56
C THR A 183 -9.57 18.56 -0.53
N ILE A 184 -10.08 17.35 -0.78
CA ILE A 184 -11.18 17.10 -1.71
C ILE A 184 -12.45 17.85 -1.27
N GLN A 185 -12.79 17.81 0.01
CA GLN A 185 -13.96 18.52 0.54
C GLN A 185 -13.84 20.04 0.31
N MET A 186 -12.68 20.62 0.61
CA MET A 186 -12.42 22.05 0.32
C MET A 186 -12.55 22.37 -1.17
N ALA A 187 -12.02 21.50 -2.05
CA ALA A 187 -12.16 21.65 -3.49
C ALA A 187 -13.63 21.57 -3.93
N ALA A 188 -14.41 20.68 -3.33
CA ALA A 188 -15.84 20.53 -3.62
C ALA A 188 -16.65 21.78 -3.20
N GLU A 189 -16.43 22.30 -2.00
CA GLU A 189 -17.08 23.50 -1.47
C GLU A 189 -16.79 24.75 -2.32
N ARG A 190 -15.58 24.82 -2.86
CA ARG A 190 -15.10 25.99 -3.63
C ARG A 190 -15.16 25.80 -5.14
N SER A 191 -15.69 24.67 -5.64
CA SER A 191 -15.72 24.32 -7.05
C SER A 191 -14.33 24.41 -7.71
N GLY A 192 -13.30 23.94 -6.99
CA GLY A 192 -11.91 23.93 -7.43
C GLY A 192 -11.47 22.58 -8.01
N TYR A 193 -10.30 22.60 -8.64
CA TYR A 193 -9.57 21.40 -9.06
C TYR A 193 -8.66 20.92 -7.94
N THR A 194 -8.33 19.63 -7.92
CA THR A 194 -7.29 19.06 -7.04
C THR A 194 -6.72 17.78 -7.61
N LEU A 195 -5.46 17.48 -7.28
CA LEU A 195 -4.85 16.18 -7.49
C LEU A 195 -5.15 15.27 -6.31
N THR A 196 -5.56 14.04 -6.56
CA THR A 196 -5.79 13.03 -5.52
C THR A 196 -5.43 11.65 -6.01
N ASP A 197 -5.13 10.72 -5.10
CA ASP A 197 -5.12 9.30 -5.42
C ASP A 197 -6.56 8.78 -5.63
N ARG A 198 -6.70 7.81 -6.56
CA ARG A 198 -8.01 7.23 -6.89
C ARG A 198 -8.70 6.59 -5.68
N GLY A 199 -7.95 5.97 -4.77
CA GLY A 199 -8.52 5.32 -3.59
C GLY A 199 -9.23 6.32 -2.68
N THR A 200 -8.62 7.49 -2.43
CA THR A 200 -9.27 8.55 -1.65
C THR A 200 -10.49 9.12 -2.38
N TYR A 201 -10.42 9.26 -3.71
CA TYR A 201 -11.60 9.68 -4.48
C TYR A 201 -12.75 8.69 -4.41
N ILE A 202 -12.49 7.38 -4.48
CA ILE A 202 -13.54 6.34 -4.32
C ILE A 202 -14.21 6.47 -2.95
N LYS A 203 -13.43 6.68 -1.88
CA LYS A 203 -13.98 6.92 -0.54
C LYS A 203 -14.82 8.22 -0.47
N TYR A 204 -14.38 9.27 -1.16
CA TYR A 204 -15.17 10.51 -1.27
C TYR A 204 -16.50 10.24 -1.99
N GLU A 205 -16.51 9.51 -3.11
CA GLU A 205 -17.75 9.14 -3.81
C GLU A 205 -18.72 8.39 -2.90
N ASP A 206 -18.22 7.47 -2.06
CA ASP A 206 -19.06 6.73 -1.10
C ASP A 206 -19.72 7.67 -0.09
N THR A 207 -18.98 8.67 0.43
CA THR A 207 -19.56 9.68 1.32
C THR A 207 -20.66 10.49 0.64
N GLN A 208 -20.56 10.67 -0.68
CA GLN A 208 -21.55 11.37 -1.52
C GLN A 208 -22.64 10.45 -2.08
N LYS A 209 -22.75 9.21 -1.57
CA LYS A 209 -23.72 8.19 -2.01
C LYS A 209 -23.71 7.99 -3.53
N GLY A 210 -22.52 8.01 -4.14
CA GLY A 210 -22.32 7.82 -5.57
C GLY A 210 -22.62 9.03 -6.46
N ASN A 211 -22.96 10.19 -5.88
CA ASN A 211 -23.19 11.44 -6.64
C ASN A 211 -22.23 12.55 -6.21
N PRO A 212 -20.92 12.41 -6.42
CA PRO A 212 -19.93 13.39 -6.01
C PRO A 212 -20.06 14.69 -6.80
N THR A 213 -19.86 15.82 -6.15
CA THR A 213 -19.85 17.16 -6.76
C THR A 213 -18.65 17.32 -7.70
N LEU A 214 -17.51 16.79 -7.32
CA LEU A 214 -16.32 16.75 -8.18
C LEU A 214 -16.32 15.47 -9.01
N LYS A 215 -15.88 15.60 -10.27
CA LYS A 215 -15.77 14.49 -11.21
C LYS A 215 -14.32 14.26 -11.60
N ILE A 216 -13.98 13.03 -11.99
CA ILE A 216 -12.68 12.74 -12.59
C ILE A 216 -12.64 13.44 -13.95
N LEU A 217 -11.65 14.28 -14.16
CA LEU A 217 -11.45 15.04 -15.37
C LEU A 217 -10.19 14.62 -16.15
N VAL A 218 -9.13 14.24 -15.41
CA VAL A 218 -7.88 13.76 -16.00
C VAL A 218 -7.48 12.46 -15.31
N GLU A 219 -7.26 11.43 -16.13
CA GLU A 219 -6.84 10.09 -15.70
C GLU A 219 -6.11 9.39 -16.86
N GLY A 220 -5.45 8.25 -16.56
CA GLY A 220 -4.86 7.37 -17.56
C GLY A 220 -3.54 7.86 -18.17
N ASP A 221 -2.98 8.98 -17.72
CA ASP A 221 -1.67 9.46 -18.12
C ASP A 221 -0.57 8.68 -17.39
N ASP A 222 0.51 8.33 -18.09
CA ASP A 222 1.64 7.61 -17.48
C ASP A 222 2.29 8.38 -16.32
N LEU A 223 2.25 9.72 -16.37
CA LEU A 223 2.73 10.59 -15.30
C LEU A 223 1.89 10.49 -13.99
N LEU A 224 0.67 9.97 -14.10
CA LEU A 224 -0.23 9.77 -12.97
C LEU A 224 -0.05 8.40 -12.31
N LYS A 225 0.76 7.51 -12.86
CA LYS A 225 1.01 6.19 -12.27
C LYS A 225 1.75 6.32 -10.95
N ASN A 226 1.17 5.74 -9.92
CA ASN A 226 1.75 5.65 -8.58
C ASN A 226 2.27 4.24 -8.38
N LEU A 227 3.55 4.03 -8.71
CA LEU A 227 4.21 2.73 -8.72
C LEU A 227 4.58 2.30 -7.30
N TYR A 228 4.19 1.10 -6.92
CA TYR A 228 4.52 0.45 -5.65
C TYR A 228 5.64 -0.56 -5.84
N SER A 229 6.63 -0.48 -4.97
CA SER A 229 7.77 -1.39 -4.97
C SER A 229 7.90 -2.14 -3.66
N VAL A 230 8.26 -3.42 -3.77
CA VAL A 230 8.83 -4.19 -2.67
C VAL A 230 10.35 -4.00 -2.71
N ILE A 231 10.95 -3.74 -1.55
CA ILE A 231 12.41 -3.58 -1.39
C ILE A 231 12.82 -4.43 -0.19
N GLU A 232 13.74 -5.36 -0.40
CA GLU A 232 14.33 -6.14 0.68
C GLU A 232 15.38 -5.29 1.39
N VAL A 233 15.37 -5.26 2.73
CA VAL A 233 16.42 -4.58 3.50
C VAL A 233 17.71 -5.38 3.38
N ASN A 234 18.82 -4.68 3.12
CA ASN A 234 20.09 -5.32 2.80
C ASN A 234 20.75 -5.98 4.03
N PRO A 235 20.89 -7.32 4.08
CA PRO A 235 21.48 -8.03 5.19
C PRO A 235 22.97 -7.68 5.40
N ALA A 236 23.66 -7.19 4.37
CA ALA A 236 25.05 -6.74 4.53
C ALA A 236 25.17 -5.45 5.36
N LYS A 237 24.12 -4.66 5.47
CA LYS A 237 24.02 -3.48 6.35
C LYS A 237 23.30 -3.82 7.66
N CYS A 238 22.34 -4.72 7.62
CA CYS A 238 21.42 -5.05 8.70
C CYS A 238 21.49 -6.56 9.00
N GLY A 239 22.45 -7.00 9.79
CA GLY A 239 22.69 -8.42 10.07
C GLY A 239 21.55 -9.13 10.85
N ASN A 240 20.56 -8.40 11.37
CA ASN A 240 19.41 -8.91 12.11
C ASN A 240 18.13 -9.06 11.27
N VAL A 241 18.16 -8.66 9.98
CA VAL A 241 16.98 -8.78 9.11
C VAL A 241 16.78 -10.22 8.63
N LYS A 242 15.53 -10.60 8.48
CA LYS A 242 15.11 -11.93 8.04
C LYS A 242 15.06 -11.98 6.50
N SER A 243 16.25 -11.97 5.88
CA SER A 243 16.39 -11.85 4.43
C SER A 243 15.65 -12.92 3.64
N ASP A 244 15.62 -14.17 4.15
CA ASP A 244 14.91 -15.27 3.48
C ASP A 244 13.39 -15.03 3.50
N LEU A 245 12.84 -14.49 4.59
CA LEU A 245 11.41 -14.16 4.68
C LEU A 245 11.07 -12.94 3.81
N ALA A 246 11.96 -11.93 3.76
CA ALA A 246 11.82 -10.76 2.91
C ALA A 246 11.82 -11.15 1.42
N LYS A 247 12.76 -12.04 1.03
CA LYS A 247 12.81 -12.58 -0.33
C LYS A 247 11.55 -13.39 -0.66
N ALA A 248 11.08 -14.24 0.26
CA ALA A 248 9.87 -15.02 0.05
C ALA A 248 8.65 -14.11 -0.19
N PHE A 249 8.53 -13.01 0.55
CA PHE A 249 7.47 -12.01 0.32
C PHE A 249 7.62 -11.31 -1.03
N SER A 250 8.84 -10.85 -1.36
CA SER A 250 9.14 -10.20 -2.64
C SER A 250 8.80 -11.10 -3.83
N ASP A 251 9.16 -12.37 -3.76
CA ASP A 251 8.86 -13.35 -4.82
C ASP A 251 7.35 -13.65 -4.89
N TRP A 252 6.70 -13.83 -3.74
CA TRP A 252 5.27 -14.08 -3.65
C TRP A 252 4.45 -12.93 -4.24
N MET A 253 4.82 -11.68 -3.99
CA MET A 253 4.17 -10.52 -4.60
C MET A 253 4.26 -10.50 -6.12
N ALA A 254 5.26 -11.15 -6.71
CA ALA A 254 5.45 -11.25 -8.16
C ALA A 254 4.83 -12.50 -8.80
N LEU A 255 4.28 -13.43 -8.02
CA LEU A 255 3.59 -14.60 -8.58
C LEU A 255 2.34 -14.19 -9.35
N SER A 256 2.07 -14.84 -10.48
CA SER A 256 0.86 -14.57 -11.28
C SER A 256 -0.43 -14.70 -10.48
N SER A 257 -0.49 -15.64 -9.53
CA SER A 257 -1.64 -15.81 -8.62
C SER A 257 -1.84 -14.59 -7.70
N THR A 258 -0.76 -14.06 -7.13
CA THR A 258 -0.80 -12.87 -6.28
C THR A 258 -1.12 -11.62 -7.09
N GLN A 259 -0.51 -11.49 -8.27
CA GLN A 259 -0.78 -10.39 -9.20
C GLN A 259 -2.27 -10.37 -9.62
N LYS A 260 -2.85 -11.55 -9.87
CA LYS A 260 -4.28 -11.65 -10.13
C LYS A 260 -5.12 -11.21 -8.92
N ARG A 261 -4.76 -11.60 -7.69
CA ARG A 261 -5.47 -11.15 -6.47
C ARG A 261 -5.40 -9.64 -6.31
N ILE A 262 -4.25 -9.02 -6.62
CA ILE A 262 -4.08 -7.58 -6.56
C ILE A 262 -5.01 -6.88 -7.56
N THR A 263 -5.13 -7.38 -8.79
CA THR A 263 -6.04 -6.81 -9.79
C THR A 263 -7.52 -7.09 -9.52
N ASP A 264 -7.83 -8.22 -8.88
CA ASP A 264 -9.20 -8.58 -8.48
C ASP A 264 -9.65 -7.81 -7.21
N PHE A 265 -8.71 -7.23 -6.47
CA PHE A 265 -9.03 -6.43 -5.28
C PHE A 265 -9.81 -5.19 -5.67
N THR A 266 -10.93 -4.97 -5.00
CA THR A 266 -11.79 -3.81 -5.24
C THR A 266 -11.99 -3.01 -3.95
N LEU A 267 -11.99 -1.69 -4.07
CA LEU A 267 -12.44 -0.77 -3.05
C LEU A 267 -13.83 -0.26 -3.43
N SER A 268 -14.83 -0.52 -2.58
CA SER A 268 -16.24 -0.18 -2.87
C SER A 268 -16.72 -0.69 -4.25
N GLY A 269 -16.30 -1.91 -4.62
CA GLY A 269 -16.65 -2.54 -5.91
C GLY A 269 -15.88 -2.01 -7.13
N LYS A 270 -14.93 -1.09 -6.94
CA LYS A 270 -14.09 -0.52 -8.02
C LYS A 270 -12.66 -1.05 -7.93
N GLN A 271 -12.09 -1.46 -9.07
CA GLN A 271 -10.69 -1.85 -9.14
C GLN A 271 -9.80 -0.67 -8.77
N LEU A 272 -8.80 -0.92 -7.90
CA LEU A 272 -7.88 0.11 -7.42
C LEU A 272 -6.46 -0.11 -7.88
N PHE A 273 -6.00 -1.35 -8.00
CA PHE A 273 -4.63 -1.66 -8.35
C PHE A 273 -4.53 -2.35 -9.70
N PHE A 274 -3.43 -2.07 -10.39
CA PHE A 274 -3.06 -2.58 -11.70
C PHE A 274 -1.63 -3.12 -11.66
N ILE A 275 -1.30 -3.95 -12.64
CA ILE A 275 0.04 -4.53 -12.74
C ILE A 275 0.84 -3.75 -13.78
N PRO A 276 2.12 -3.38 -13.48
CA PRO A 276 2.99 -2.76 -14.46
C PRO A 276 3.17 -3.67 -15.67
N THR A 277 2.96 -3.15 -16.87
CA THR A 277 3.34 -3.84 -18.11
C THR A 277 4.86 -3.90 -18.17
N LYS A 278 5.40 -5.10 -18.35
CA LYS A 278 6.85 -5.33 -18.53
C LYS A 278 7.34 -4.75 -19.84
#